data_362ebef740280293b5ea8bc481b9dc2e
#
_entry.id   362ebef740280293b5ea8bc481b9dc2e
#
_cell.length_a   1.000
_cell.length_b   1.000
_cell.length_c   1.000
_cell.angle_alpha   90.00
_cell.angle_beta   90.00
_cell.angle_gamma   90.00
#
_symmetry.space_group_name_H-M   'P 1'
#
loop_
_entity.id
_entity.type
_entity.pdbx_description
1 polymer ?
#
loop_
_entity_poly.entity_id
_entity_poly.type
_entity_poly.pdbx_seq_one_letter_code
_entity_poly.pdbx_strand_id
1 'polypeptide(L)'
;MRKLILQLLTVALAFFIAGSCKNTSSEAKTLSVLTEVPTEVLPNTKEIYFDSTQVAPFFERHPQLKDFQADVEALYQKHRYHYIWFDSKGIIEVGGLLYNKILSIASEGVSSTVPYRAQLDAVFQNTSSLKKPQTETELLLSALYFFYAKKVFQGLDAEKSEGLGWYLPRKKQSYVNYLDSLLVNPSLMNKDEKEVLGQYYRLKKVLQEYRAIEKKGGWNPIDWDDSFRFFSPGDSSTTIAQVRKRLFVSGDIATDSGSKVYDEALKEAVLNYKTRNGFAPDAILIPKHIADMNV
;
A
#
# COMPACT_ATOMS: atom_id res chain seq x y z
N MET A 1 70.13 -16.22 23.36
CA MET A 1 69.20 -15.33 22.61
C MET A 1 67.88 -16.00 22.32
N ARG A 2 67.78 -17.27 21.92
CA ARG A 2 66.47 -17.92 21.59
C ARG A 2 65.50 -18.10 22.78
N LYS A 3 66.02 -18.28 23.99
CA LYS A 3 65.18 -18.46 25.20
C LYS A 3 64.57 -17.15 25.72
N LEU A 4 65.18 -16.00 25.46
CA LEU A 4 64.71 -14.70 25.90
C LEU A 4 63.59 -14.20 25.02
N ILE A 5 63.62 -14.52 23.72
CA ILE A 5 62.54 -14.17 22.72
C ILE A 5 61.31 -14.99 22.99
N LEU A 6 61.43 -16.24 23.42
CA LEU A 6 60.31 -17.12 23.74
C LEU A 6 59.55 -16.69 25.01
N GLN A 7 60.27 -16.13 26.01
CA GLN A 7 59.64 -15.60 27.23
C GLN A 7 58.94 -14.25 27.01
N LEU A 8 59.44 -13.40 26.11
CA LEU A 8 58.78 -12.15 25.73
C LEU A 8 57.51 -12.40 24.91
N LEU A 9 57.46 -13.46 24.09
CA LEU A 9 56.28 -13.83 23.31
C LEU A 9 55.15 -14.38 24.19
N THR A 10 55.47 -15.09 25.27
CA THR A 10 54.45 -15.63 26.20
C THR A 10 53.86 -14.57 27.11
N VAL A 11 54.61 -13.53 27.49
CA VAL A 11 54.09 -12.39 28.27
C VAL A 11 53.19 -11.47 27.40
N ALA A 12 53.52 -11.29 26.12
CA ALA A 12 52.67 -10.53 25.20
C ALA A 12 51.34 -11.23 24.90
N LEU A 13 51.32 -12.59 24.91
CA LEU A 13 50.09 -13.34 24.65
C LEU A 13 49.14 -13.38 25.87
N ALA A 14 49.67 -13.21 27.09
CA ALA A 14 48.85 -13.17 28.32
C ALA A 14 48.14 -11.83 28.55
N PHE A 15 48.60 -10.73 27.92
CA PHE A 15 47.94 -9.42 28.01
C PHE A 15 46.81 -9.21 26.98
N PHE A 16 46.70 -10.09 25.98
CA PHE A 16 45.62 -10.00 24.98
C PHE A 16 44.35 -10.76 25.35
N ILE A 17 44.32 -11.52 26.46
CA ILE A 17 43.15 -12.33 26.83
C ILE A 17 42.29 -11.66 27.93
N ALA A 18 42.73 -10.53 28.52
CA ALA A 18 42.01 -9.86 29.60
C ALA A 18 41.22 -8.58 29.18
N GLY A 19 41.04 -8.35 27.88
CA GLY A 19 40.47 -7.10 27.37
C GLY A 19 39.34 -7.26 26.34
N SER A 20 38.58 -8.37 26.34
CA SER A 20 37.45 -8.46 25.38
C SER A 20 36.32 -9.30 25.95
N CYS A 21 35.56 -8.71 26.84
CA CYS A 21 34.14 -9.03 27.05
C CYS A 21 33.40 -7.72 27.31
N LYS A 22 33.32 -6.85 26.32
CA LYS A 22 32.13 -6.04 26.13
C LYS A 22 31.33 -6.74 25.07
N ASN A 23 30.37 -7.53 25.50
CA ASN A 23 29.20 -7.86 24.73
C ASN A 23 28.59 -6.56 24.24
N THR A 24 28.96 -6.12 23.07
CA THR A 24 28.01 -5.41 22.20
C THR A 24 27.08 -6.49 21.67
N SER A 25 26.10 -6.88 22.50
CA SER A 25 24.83 -7.29 21.96
C SER A 25 24.44 -6.14 21.04
N SER A 26 24.57 -6.35 19.76
CA SER A 26 23.74 -5.66 18.77
C SER A 26 22.32 -6.01 19.19
N GLU A 27 21.80 -5.26 20.15
CA GLU A 27 20.37 -5.10 20.30
C GLU A 27 19.91 -4.64 18.94
N ALA A 28 19.35 -5.58 18.19
CA ALA A 28 18.33 -5.24 17.25
C ALA A 28 17.42 -4.30 18.04
N LYS A 29 17.52 -3.01 17.76
CA LYS A 29 16.61 -1.98 18.22
C LYS A 29 15.25 -2.40 17.67
N THR A 30 14.67 -3.36 18.37
CA THR A 30 13.26 -3.72 18.23
C THR A 30 12.54 -2.41 18.33
N LEU A 31 11.91 -2.03 17.25
CA LEU A 31 11.05 -0.89 17.11
C LEU A 31 9.86 -1.05 18.08
N SER A 32 10.11 -0.80 19.36
CA SER A 32 9.14 -0.68 20.44
C SER A 32 8.69 0.78 20.59
N VAL A 33 8.44 1.47 19.48
CA VAL A 33 8.05 2.89 19.49
C VAL A 33 6.52 3.06 19.43
N LEU A 34 5.75 2.02 19.65
CA LEU A 34 4.28 2.16 19.77
C LEU A 34 3.73 1.48 21.03
N THR A 35 4.52 1.38 22.09
CA THR A 35 4.02 1.02 23.42
C THR A 35 4.10 2.24 24.31
N GLU A 36 2.92 2.69 24.73
CA GLU A 36 2.66 3.85 25.59
C GLU A 36 2.70 5.20 24.85
N VAL A 37 1.64 5.45 24.06
CA VAL A 37 1.17 6.82 23.90
C VAL A 37 0.73 7.26 25.29
N PRO A 38 1.35 8.30 25.87
CA PRO A 38 0.87 8.86 27.11
C PRO A 38 -0.60 9.20 26.93
N THR A 39 -1.43 8.87 27.90
CA THR A 39 -2.85 9.27 27.96
C THR A 39 -2.91 10.77 28.28
N GLU A 40 -2.07 11.58 27.66
CA GLU A 40 -2.08 13.02 27.79
C GLU A 40 -2.71 13.66 26.57
N VAL A 41 -4.00 13.93 26.78
CA VAL A 41 -4.61 15.23 26.57
C VAL A 41 -4.53 15.76 25.16
N LEU A 42 -5.60 15.46 24.41
CA LEU A 42 -6.04 16.35 23.34
C LEU A 42 -6.01 17.79 23.84
N PRO A 43 -5.45 18.76 23.09
CA PRO A 43 -5.37 20.15 23.52
C PRO A 43 -6.79 20.66 23.83
N ASN A 44 -6.93 21.33 24.93
CA ASN A 44 -8.08 21.92 25.61
C ASN A 44 -9.12 22.53 24.65
N THR A 45 -9.86 21.71 23.95
CA THR A 45 -11.08 22.06 23.23
C THR A 45 -12.24 21.76 24.16
N LYS A 46 -13.24 22.62 24.27
CA LYS A 46 -14.48 22.32 25.00
C LYS A 46 -14.94 20.94 24.60
N GLU A 47 -14.84 20.01 25.55
CA GLU A 47 -15.16 18.61 25.33
C GLU A 47 -16.63 18.49 24.91
N ILE A 48 -16.89 18.07 23.71
CA ILE A 48 -18.22 17.89 23.14
C ILE A 48 -18.49 16.40 23.13
N TYR A 49 -19.62 15.98 23.72
CA TYR A 49 -20.02 14.59 23.83
C TYR A 49 -21.25 14.32 22.97
N PHE A 50 -21.42 13.10 22.55
CA PHE A 50 -22.67 12.64 21.98
C PHE A 50 -23.25 11.46 22.80
N ASP A 51 -24.54 11.22 22.62
CA ASP A 51 -25.24 10.13 23.31
C ASP A 51 -24.83 8.77 22.75
N SER A 52 -24.27 7.92 23.62
CA SER A 52 -23.83 6.56 23.30
C SER A 52 -24.93 5.67 22.68
N THR A 53 -26.19 5.94 23.03
CA THR A 53 -27.35 5.20 22.49
C THR A 53 -27.54 5.39 20.99
N GLN A 54 -26.88 6.38 20.37
CA GLN A 54 -26.97 6.65 18.93
C GLN A 54 -26.09 5.72 18.08
N VAL A 55 -25.12 5.02 18.68
CA VAL A 55 -24.17 4.19 17.93
C VAL A 55 -24.88 3.00 17.25
N ALA A 56 -25.63 2.21 17.98
CA ALA A 56 -26.32 1.04 17.40
C ALA A 56 -27.33 1.42 16.31
N PRO A 57 -28.23 2.43 16.51
CA PRO A 57 -29.14 2.89 15.47
C PRO A 57 -28.44 3.45 14.23
N PHE A 58 -27.24 4.03 14.36
CA PHE A 58 -26.44 4.43 13.21
C PHE A 58 -26.12 3.23 12.31
N PHE A 59 -25.63 2.11 12.85
CA PHE A 59 -25.30 0.92 12.08
C PHE A 59 -26.52 0.17 11.53
N GLU A 60 -27.68 0.33 12.13
CA GLU A 60 -28.95 -0.17 11.56
C GLU A 60 -29.29 0.59 10.28
N ARG A 61 -29.09 1.91 10.27
CA ARG A 61 -29.29 2.75 9.06
C ARG A 61 -28.16 2.59 8.04
N HIS A 62 -26.98 2.11 8.47
CA HIS A 62 -25.78 1.95 7.63
C HIS A 62 -25.29 0.50 7.59
N PRO A 63 -26.09 -0.46 7.09
CA PRO A 63 -25.77 -1.89 7.15
C PRO A 63 -24.47 -2.27 6.44
N GLN A 64 -24.05 -1.54 5.39
CA GLN A 64 -22.77 -1.78 4.72
C GLN A 64 -21.54 -1.48 5.59
N LEU A 65 -21.71 -0.77 6.70
CA LEU A 65 -20.66 -0.47 7.67
C LEU A 65 -20.74 -1.32 8.93
N LYS A 66 -21.69 -2.26 9.01
CA LYS A 66 -21.96 -3.07 10.21
C LYS A 66 -20.72 -3.82 10.73
N ASP A 67 -19.86 -4.29 9.82
CA ASP A 67 -18.62 -5.01 10.16
C ASP A 67 -17.62 -4.16 10.97
N PHE A 68 -17.81 -2.85 11.03
CA PHE A 68 -16.94 -1.92 11.76
C PHE A 68 -17.56 -1.45 13.08
N GLN A 69 -18.77 -1.90 13.43
CA GLN A 69 -19.46 -1.45 14.63
C GLN A 69 -18.65 -1.68 15.90
N ALA A 70 -18.10 -2.88 16.07
CA ALA A 70 -17.32 -3.22 17.27
C ALA A 70 -16.07 -2.34 17.42
N ASP A 71 -15.41 -2.02 16.30
CA ASP A 71 -14.24 -1.14 16.31
C ASP A 71 -14.61 0.30 16.68
N VAL A 72 -15.74 0.79 16.17
CA VAL A 72 -16.29 2.12 16.49
C VAL A 72 -16.74 2.21 17.95
N GLU A 73 -17.43 1.18 18.46
CA GLU A 73 -17.81 1.10 19.87
C GLU A 73 -16.58 1.12 20.77
N ALA A 74 -15.54 0.31 20.47
CA ALA A 74 -14.28 0.30 21.23
C ALA A 74 -13.58 1.67 21.20
N LEU A 75 -13.57 2.35 20.06
CA LEU A 75 -13.04 3.70 19.92
C LEU A 75 -13.75 4.68 20.86
N TYR A 76 -15.07 4.74 20.80
CA TYR A 76 -15.82 5.72 21.61
C TYR A 76 -15.91 5.34 23.09
N GLN A 77 -15.87 4.06 23.45
CA GLN A 77 -15.70 3.66 24.85
C GLN A 77 -14.38 4.19 25.41
N LYS A 78 -13.28 4.07 24.67
CA LYS A 78 -11.97 4.61 25.04
C LYS A 78 -12.01 6.12 25.19
N HIS A 79 -12.65 6.81 24.27
CA HIS A 79 -12.76 8.28 24.24
C HIS A 79 -13.96 8.83 25.02
N ARG A 80 -14.66 7.98 25.81
CA ARG A 80 -15.80 8.41 26.64
C ARG A 80 -16.87 9.16 25.86
N TYR A 81 -17.11 8.76 24.59
CA TYR A 81 -18.08 9.36 23.67
C TYR A 81 -17.86 10.84 23.36
N HIS A 82 -16.60 11.33 23.48
CA HIS A 82 -16.22 12.62 22.94
C HIS A 82 -16.24 12.58 21.42
N TYR A 83 -16.55 13.73 20.81
CA TYR A 83 -16.32 13.92 19.39
C TYR A 83 -14.81 13.85 19.09
N ILE A 84 -14.42 13.07 18.11
CA ILE A 84 -13.03 12.86 17.69
C ILE A 84 -12.74 13.66 16.41
N TRP A 85 -13.75 13.77 15.53
CA TRP A 85 -13.60 14.41 14.22
C TRP A 85 -13.99 15.89 14.22
N PHE A 86 -14.53 16.40 15.33
CA PHE A 86 -14.97 17.78 15.48
C PHE A 86 -14.33 18.44 16.70
N ASP A 87 -13.98 19.71 16.53
CA ASP A 87 -13.66 20.63 17.61
C ASP A 87 -14.65 21.82 17.65
N SER A 88 -14.34 22.86 18.43
CA SER A 88 -15.16 24.07 18.51
C SER A 88 -15.23 24.88 17.20
N LYS A 89 -14.38 24.60 16.23
CA LYS A 89 -14.30 25.29 14.94
C LYS A 89 -14.92 24.47 13.79
N GLY A 90 -15.23 23.20 14.04
CA GLY A 90 -15.80 22.27 13.08
C GLY A 90 -14.99 21.00 12.89
N ILE A 91 -15.04 20.41 11.70
CA ILE A 91 -14.24 19.21 11.38
C ILE A 91 -12.75 19.53 11.47
N ILE A 92 -12.01 18.69 12.21
CA ILE A 92 -10.56 18.81 12.37
C ILE A 92 -9.80 18.40 11.12
N GLU A 93 -8.52 18.78 11.04
CA GLU A 93 -7.64 18.50 9.89
C GLU A 93 -7.60 17.00 9.51
N VAL A 94 -7.52 16.11 10.51
CA VAL A 94 -7.47 14.65 10.26
C VAL A 94 -8.73 14.15 9.55
N GLY A 95 -9.90 14.73 9.80
CA GLY A 95 -11.14 14.42 9.09
C GLY A 95 -11.05 14.76 7.60
N GLY A 96 -10.48 15.92 7.27
CA GLY A 96 -10.22 16.33 5.89
C GLY A 96 -9.19 15.44 5.18
N LEU A 97 -8.13 15.06 5.89
CA LEU A 97 -7.12 14.13 5.37
C LEU A 97 -7.72 12.75 5.09
N LEU A 98 -8.55 12.22 6.01
CA LEU A 98 -9.26 10.96 5.80
C LEU A 98 -10.16 11.03 4.58
N TYR A 99 -10.93 12.11 4.41
CA TYR A 99 -11.75 12.32 3.24
C TYR A 99 -10.92 12.20 1.95
N ASN A 100 -9.79 12.92 1.85
CA ASN A 100 -8.90 12.85 0.69
C ASN A 100 -8.32 11.45 0.44
N LYS A 101 -7.98 10.72 1.50
CA LYS A 101 -7.52 9.33 1.39
C LYS A 101 -8.62 8.40 0.87
N ILE A 102 -9.84 8.58 1.31
CA ILE A 102 -11.01 7.83 0.82
C ILE A 102 -11.30 8.17 -0.65
N LEU A 103 -11.18 9.45 -1.04
CA LEU A 103 -11.31 9.88 -2.44
C LEU A 103 -10.33 9.16 -3.36
N SER A 104 -9.11 8.97 -2.88
CA SER A 104 -8.01 8.38 -3.64
C SER A 104 -7.75 6.90 -3.31
N ILE A 105 -8.66 6.22 -2.61
CA ILE A 105 -8.44 4.83 -2.13
C ILE A 105 -8.10 3.86 -3.26
N ALA A 106 -8.63 4.11 -4.46
CA ALA A 106 -8.26 3.32 -5.63
C ALA A 106 -6.77 3.40 -5.95
N SER A 107 -6.08 4.51 -5.63
CA SER A 107 -4.63 4.63 -5.84
C SER A 107 -3.81 3.73 -4.91
N GLU A 108 -4.41 3.22 -3.83
CA GLU A 108 -3.83 2.23 -2.93
C GLU A 108 -4.05 0.77 -3.41
N GLY A 109 -4.59 0.57 -4.63
CA GLY A 109 -4.87 -0.77 -5.15
C GLY A 109 -6.19 -1.38 -4.66
N VAL A 110 -6.99 -0.62 -3.93
CA VAL A 110 -8.30 -1.09 -3.43
C VAL A 110 -9.35 -0.93 -4.51
N SER A 111 -9.92 -2.05 -4.98
CA SER A 111 -10.99 -2.08 -5.99
C SER A 111 -12.40 -1.98 -5.39
N SER A 112 -12.52 -1.92 -4.06
CA SER A 112 -13.81 -1.91 -3.38
C SER A 112 -14.54 -0.58 -3.55
N THR A 113 -15.87 -0.64 -3.74
CA THR A 113 -16.71 0.54 -3.63
C THR A 113 -16.71 1.06 -2.19
N VAL A 114 -16.52 2.35 -2.01
CA VAL A 114 -16.60 3.01 -0.70
C VAL A 114 -18.05 3.09 -0.27
N PRO A 115 -18.44 2.49 0.86
CA PRO A 115 -19.80 2.59 1.37
C PRO A 115 -20.18 4.05 1.68
N TYR A 116 -21.41 4.43 1.38
CA TYR A 116 -21.94 5.77 1.71
C TYR A 116 -21.09 6.94 1.21
N ARG A 117 -20.35 6.74 0.11
CA ARG A 117 -19.49 7.75 -0.49
C ARG A 117 -20.25 9.05 -0.82
N ALA A 118 -21.44 8.96 -1.40
CA ALA A 118 -22.23 10.13 -1.73
C ALA A 118 -22.63 10.94 -0.48
N GLN A 119 -22.94 10.27 0.63
CA GLN A 119 -23.24 10.93 1.90
C GLN A 119 -21.98 11.65 2.46
N LEU A 120 -20.83 11.01 2.40
CA LEU A 120 -19.56 11.64 2.79
C LEU A 120 -19.25 12.86 1.92
N ASP A 121 -19.40 12.76 0.60
CA ASP A 121 -19.18 13.86 -0.33
C ASP A 121 -20.13 15.04 -0.02
N ALA A 122 -21.42 14.77 0.26
CA ALA A 122 -22.38 15.78 0.65
C ALA A 122 -22.00 16.52 1.93
N VAL A 123 -21.43 15.82 2.94
CA VAL A 123 -20.90 16.45 4.15
C VAL A 123 -19.78 17.44 3.82
N PHE A 124 -18.80 17.03 3.02
CA PHE A 124 -17.64 17.88 2.71
C PHE A 124 -17.92 18.99 1.69
N GLN A 125 -18.96 18.86 0.87
CA GLN A 125 -19.41 19.90 -0.04
C GLN A 125 -20.24 20.97 0.70
N ASN A 126 -20.86 20.65 1.85
CA ASN A 126 -21.68 21.56 2.61
C ASN A 126 -20.87 22.21 3.75
N THR A 127 -20.41 23.44 3.54
CA THR A 127 -19.62 24.20 4.52
C THR A 127 -20.30 24.34 5.88
N SER A 128 -21.64 24.35 5.94
CA SER A 128 -22.38 24.44 7.20
C SER A 128 -22.29 23.14 8.00
N SER A 129 -22.30 22.00 7.35
CA SER A 129 -22.13 20.67 7.97
C SER A 129 -20.73 20.51 8.60
N LEU A 130 -19.72 21.16 8.04
CA LEU A 130 -18.35 21.10 8.53
C LEU A 130 -18.14 21.94 9.80
N LYS A 131 -19.01 22.91 10.09
CA LYS A 131 -18.84 23.88 11.20
C LYS A 131 -19.46 23.45 12.52
N LYS A 132 -20.34 22.46 12.52
CA LYS A 132 -21.06 22.03 13.72
C LYS A 132 -20.92 20.53 13.92
N PRO A 133 -20.63 20.05 15.14
CA PRO A 133 -20.64 18.63 15.45
C PRO A 133 -22.00 18.01 15.15
N GLN A 134 -21.95 16.88 14.45
CA GLN A 134 -23.11 16.06 14.10
C GLN A 134 -22.77 14.60 14.33
N THR A 135 -23.51 13.93 15.21
CA THR A 135 -23.26 12.52 15.56
C THR A 135 -23.26 11.59 14.35
N GLU A 136 -24.15 11.83 13.40
CA GLU A 136 -24.21 11.05 12.15
C GLU A 136 -22.90 11.15 11.35
N THR A 137 -22.37 12.35 11.19
CA THR A 137 -21.09 12.59 10.50
C THR A 137 -19.91 12.03 11.30
N GLU A 138 -19.92 12.19 12.61
CA GLU A 138 -18.92 11.66 13.53
C GLU A 138 -18.78 10.14 13.39
N LEU A 139 -19.91 9.42 13.45
CA LEU A 139 -19.95 7.96 13.34
C LEU A 139 -19.64 7.49 11.91
N LEU A 140 -20.08 8.24 10.89
CA LEU A 140 -19.74 7.95 9.51
C LEU A 140 -18.23 8.03 9.25
N LEU A 141 -17.57 9.08 9.73
CA LEU A 141 -16.12 9.24 9.60
C LEU A 141 -15.38 8.14 10.35
N SER A 142 -15.81 7.77 11.55
CA SER A 142 -15.21 6.69 12.32
C SER A 142 -15.34 5.34 11.61
N ALA A 143 -16.52 5.00 11.12
CA ALA A 143 -16.74 3.75 10.41
C ALA A 143 -15.95 3.70 9.10
N LEU A 144 -15.87 4.81 8.36
CA LEU A 144 -15.08 4.91 7.13
C LEU A 144 -13.57 4.92 7.40
N TYR A 145 -13.12 5.42 8.55
CA TYR A 145 -11.74 5.27 8.99
C TYR A 145 -11.37 3.79 9.16
N PHE A 146 -12.19 3.00 9.87
CA PHE A 146 -11.93 1.56 10.02
C PHE A 146 -12.07 0.81 8.70
N PHE A 147 -13.01 1.20 7.84
CA PHE A 147 -13.06 0.68 6.47
C PHE A 147 -11.74 0.92 5.72
N TYR A 148 -11.23 2.16 5.71
CA TYR A 148 -9.97 2.50 5.07
C TYR A 148 -8.80 1.72 5.68
N ALA A 149 -8.69 1.72 7.01
CA ALA A 149 -7.61 1.05 7.72
C ALA A 149 -7.58 -0.46 7.43
N LYS A 150 -8.73 -1.13 7.45
CA LYS A 150 -8.80 -2.56 7.12
C LYS A 150 -8.50 -2.85 5.65
N LYS A 151 -8.95 -2.00 4.72
CA LYS A 151 -8.72 -2.22 3.28
C LYS A 151 -7.28 -1.90 2.87
N VAL A 152 -6.70 -0.81 3.38
CA VAL A 152 -5.39 -0.32 2.95
C VAL A 152 -4.25 -0.87 3.82
N PHE A 153 -4.38 -0.84 5.15
CA PHE A 153 -3.28 -1.25 6.04
C PHE A 153 -3.31 -2.75 6.36
N GLN A 154 -4.49 -3.34 6.56
CA GLN A 154 -4.61 -4.77 6.81
C GLN A 154 -4.55 -5.57 5.49
N GLY A 155 -5.17 -5.05 4.43
CA GLY A 155 -5.26 -5.73 3.14
C GLY A 155 -6.13 -6.99 3.17
N LEU A 156 -5.74 -8.01 2.40
CA LEU A 156 -6.43 -9.29 2.37
C LEU A 156 -6.29 -10.00 3.73
N ASP A 157 -7.30 -10.79 4.11
CA ASP A 157 -7.18 -11.69 5.25
C ASP A 157 -6.13 -12.80 5.02
N ALA A 158 -5.78 -13.55 6.08
CA ALA A 158 -4.73 -14.56 6.01
C ALA A 158 -5.08 -15.68 5.01
N GLU A 159 -6.31 -16.19 5.05
CA GLU A 159 -6.78 -17.29 4.21
C GLU A 159 -6.69 -16.93 2.72
N LYS A 160 -7.19 -15.73 2.34
CA LYS A 160 -7.09 -15.24 0.96
C LYS A 160 -5.65 -15.02 0.51
N SER A 161 -4.80 -14.50 1.42
CA SER A 161 -3.37 -14.29 1.11
C SER A 161 -2.65 -15.60 0.87
N GLU A 162 -2.89 -16.60 1.71
CA GLU A 162 -2.33 -17.95 1.60
C GLU A 162 -2.81 -18.64 0.33
N GLY A 163 -4.10 -18.52 0.00
CA GLY A 163 -4.65 -19.03 -1.26
C GLY A 163 -4.00 -18.43 -2.51
N LEU A 164 -3.43 -17.22 -2.40
CA LEU A 164 -2.64 -16.57 -3.45
C LEU A 164 -1.13 -16.86 -3.35
N GLY A 165 -0.70 -17.71 -2.42
CA GLY A 165 0.70 -18.02 -2.19
C GLY A 165 1.49 -16.93 -1.44
N TRP A 166 0.83 -16.02 -0.75
CA TRP A 166 1.44 -14.91 -0.03
C TRP A 166 1.48 -15.18 1.48
N TYR A 167 2.61 -15.61 1.98
CA TYR A 167 2.83 -15.98 3.40
C TYR A 167 3.57 -14.86 4.15
N LEU A 168 3.05 -13.63 4.09
CA LEU A 168 3.68 -12.49 4.74
C LEU A 168 3.34 -12.44 6.24
N PRO A 169 4.34 -12.21 7.13
CA PRO A 169 4.08 -12.01 8.54
C PRO A 169 3.24 -10.74 8.75
N ARG A 170 2.18 -10.85 9.53
CA ARG A 170 1.27 -9.74 9.82
C ARG A 170 1.50 -9.25 11.24
N LYS A 171 1.78 -7.97 11.39
CA LYS A 171 1.72 -7.32 12.70
C LYS A 171 0.26 -7.07 13.06
N LYS A 172 -0.15 -7.48 14.25
CA LYS A 172 -1.43 -7.05 14.82
C LYS A 172 -1.29 -5.58 15.23
N GLN A 173 -1.93 -4.70 14.51
CA GLN A 173 -1.97 -3.27 14.82
C GLN A 173 -3.35 -2.88 15.35
N SER A 174 -3.39 -2.12 16.43
CA SER A 174 -4.63 -1.50 16.89
C SER A 174 -4.91 -0.23 16.09
N TYR A 175 -5.94 -0.27 15.25
CA TYR A 175 -6.33 0.91 14.48
C TYR A 175 -6.92 2.02 15.35
N VAL A 176 -7.45 1.69 16.54
CA VAL A 176 -7.83 2.68 17.55
C VAL A 176 -6.61 3.47 18.01
N ASN A 177 -5.52 2.78 18.41
CA ASN A 177 -4.29 3.46 18.85
C ASN A 177 -3.61 4.21 17.69
N TYR A 178 -3.71 3.69 16.48
CA TYR A 178 -3.17 4.39 15.31
C TYR A 178 -3.93 5.69 15.03
N LEU A 179 -5.26 5.70 15.18
CA LEU A 179 -6.05 6.94 15.09
C LEU A 179 -5.62 7.96 16.13
N ASP A 180 -5.40 7.54 17.38
CA ASP A 180 -4.91 8.46 18.42
C ASP A 180 -3.57 9.12 18.02
N SER A 181 -2.67 8.33 17.43
CA SER A 181 -1.40 8.87 16.93
C SER A 181 -1.61 9.88 15.80
N LEU A 182 -2.60 9.65 14.90
CA LEU A 182 -2.97 10.59 13.84
C LEU A 182 -3.59 11.87 14.38
N LEU A 183 -4.40 11.79 15.45
CA LEU A 183 -5.00 12.94 16.09
C LEU A 183 -3.95 13.85 16.73
N VAL A 184 -2.87 13.26 17.30
CA VAL A 184 -1.74 14.00 17.84
C VAL A 184 -0.83 14.54 16.73
N ASN A 185 -0.61 13.78 15.69
CA ASN A 185 0.28 14.16 14.60
C ASN A 185 -0.34 13.80 13.23
N PRO A 186 -1.14 14.69 12.64
CA PRO A 186 -1.80 14.48 11.34
C PRO A 186 -0.83 14.14 10.20
N SER A 187 0.43 14.59 10.28
CA SER A 187 1.43 14.33 9.25
C SER A 187 1.75 12.83 9.08
N LEU A 188 1.45 12.01 10.09
CA LEU A 188 1.60 10.55 10.00
C LEU A 188 0.72 9.93 8.90
N MET A 189 -0.41 10.56 8.57
CA MET A 189 -1.28 10.08 7.50
C MET A 189 -0.66 10.22 6.10
N ASN A 190 0.32 11.11 5.95
CA ASN A 190 1.03 11.37 4.70
C ASN A 190 2.47 10.85 4.70
N LYS A 191 2.95 10.29 5.83
CA LYS A 191 4.26 9.66 5.83
C LYS A 191 4.21 8.45 4.93
N ASP A 192 5.06 8.47 3.91
CA ASP A 192 5.48 7.25 3.23
C ASP A 192 6.14 6.37 4.29
N GLU A 193 5.39 5.40 4.78
CA GLU A 193 5.82 4.57 5.89
C GLU A 193 7.02 3.74 5.43
N LYS A 194 8.20 4.11 5.92
CA LYS A 194 9.42 3.29 5.79
C LYS A 194 9.24 1.88 6.37
N GLU A 195 8.12 1.64 7.03
CA GLU A 195 7.72 0.38 7.63
C GLU A 195 6.91 -0.54 6.71
N VAL A 196 6.38 -0.03 5.61
CA VAL A 196 5.72 -0.83 4.58
C VAL A 196 6.81 -1.46 3.72
N LEU A 197 6.63 -2.74 3.41
CA LEU A 197 7.56 -3.49 2.55
C LEU A 197 7.84 -2.69 1.26
N GLY A 198 9.11 -2.51 0.89
CA GLY A 198 9.49 -1.76 -0.31
C GLY A 198 8.82 -2.28 -1.59
N GLN A 199 8.34 -3.54 -1.59
CA GLN A 199 7.54 -4.14 -2.63
C GLN A 199 6.19 -3.43 -2.82
N TYR A 200 5.55 -2.96 -1.75
CA TYR A 200 4.28 -2.19 -1.83
C TYR A 200 4.45 -0.94 -2.70
N TYR A 201 5.49 -0.15 -2.45
CA TYR A 201 5.74 1.07 -3.23
C TYR A 201 6.07 0.78 -4.69
N ARG A 202 6.83 -0.29 -4.95
CA ARG A 202 7.10 -0.75 -6.32
C ARG A 202 5.81 -1.14 -7.04
N LEU A 203 4.94 -1.92 -6.41
CA LEU A 203 3.64 -2.33 -6.97
C LEU A 203 2.72 -1.12 -7.16
N LYS A 204 2.68 -0.19 -6.20
CA LYS A 204 1.90 1.05 -6.31
C LYS A 204 2.35 1.90 -7.51
N LYS A 205 3.66 2.02 -7.73
CA LYS A 205 4.21 2.72 -8.89
C LYS A 205 3.79 2.05 -10.19
N VAL A 206 3.96 0.73 -10.29
CA VAL A 206 3.54 -0.05 -11.46
C VAL A 206 2.04 0.07 -11.72
N LEU A 207 1.22 0.03 -10.67
CA LEU A 207 -0.23 0.25 -10.79
C LEU A 207 -0.56 1.63 -11.39
N GLN A 208 0.17 2.68 -10.99
CA GLN A 208 0.00 4.03 -11.55
C GLN A 208 0.36 4.07 -13.04
N GLU A 209 1.43 3.37 -13.44
CA GLU A 209 1.86 3.25 -14.84
C GLU A 209 0.79 2.55 -15.68
N TYR A 210 0.24 1.41 -15.22
CA TYR A 210 -0.83 0.71 -15.92
C TYR A 210 -2.11 1.53 -16.01
N ARG A 211 -2.48 2.28 -14.98
CA ARG A 211 -3.64 3.20 -15.04
C ARG A 211 -3.43 4.35 -16.01
N ALA A 212 -2.19 4.84 -16.13
CA ALA A 212 -1.87 5.86 -17.13
C ALA A 212 -2.01 5.29 -18.56
N ILE A 213 -1.66 4.03 -18.77
CA ILE A 213 -1.86 3.31 -20.02
C ILE A 213 -3.37 3.15 -20.30
N GLU A 214 -4.13 2.65 -19.33
CA GLU A 214 -5.59 2.50 -19.42
C GLU A 214 -6.27 3.82 -19.79
N LYS A 215 -5.92 4.91 -19.11
CA LYS A 215 -6.46 6.25 -19.39
C LYS A 215 -6.15 6.76 -20.80
N LYS A 216 -5.05 6.29 -21.42
CA LYS A 216 -4.69 6.61 -22.81
C LYS A 216 -5.36 5.68 -23.84
N GLY A 217 -6.23 4.76 -23.40
CA GLY A 217 -6.96 3.83 -24.26
C GLY A 217 -6.46 2.38 -24.21
N GLY A 218 -5.47 2.08 -23.34
CA GLY A 218 -4.94 0.73 -23.18
C GLY A 218 -4.14 0.26 -24.40
N TRP A 219 -4.27 -1.01 -24.72
CA TRP A 219 -3.68 -1.64 -25.90
C TRP A 219 -4.72 -2.48 -26.63
N ASN A 220 -4.53 -2.63 -27.94
CA ASN A 220 -5.35 -3.52 -28.74
C ASN A 220 -4.88 -4.97 -28.58
N PRO A 221 -5.78 -5.96 -28.68
CA PRO A 221 -5.41 -7.35 -28.78
C PRO A 221 -4.46 -7.60 -29.97
N ILE A 222 -3.59 -8.56 -29.80
CA ILE A 222 -2.66 -9.04 -30.84
C ILE A 222 -3.26 -10.29 -31.45
N ASP A 223 -3.40 -10.32 -32.76
CA ASP A 223 -3.85 -11.49 -33.50
C ASP A 223 -2.64 -12.37 -33.85
N TRP A 224 -2.77 -13.67 -33.60
CA TRP A 224 -1.74 -14.63 -34.00
C TRP A 224 -1.87 -14.97 -35.48
N ASP A 225 -0.74 -15.01 -36.16
CA ASP A 225 -0.67 -15.49 -37.56
C ASP A 225 -0.44 -17.00 -37.58
N ASP A 226 -1.49 -17.77 -37.85
CA ASP A 226 -1.51 -19.23 -37.79
C ASP A 226 -0.57 -19.90 -38.81
N SER A 227 0.00 -19.15 -39.75
CA SER A 227 1.04 -19.64 -40.65
C SER A 227 2.38 -19.86 -39.94
N PHE A 228 2.55 -19.31 -38.73
CA PHE A 228 3.74 -19.44 -37.92
C PHE A 228 3.48 -20.31 -36.69
N ARG A 229 4.38 -21.25 -36.43
CA ARG A 229 4.38 -22.00 -35.16
C ARG A 229 5.00 -21.20 -34.01
N PHE A 230 5.96 -20.35 -34.33
CA PHE A 230 6.65 -19.40 -33.46
C PHE A 230 7.24 -18.29 -34.33
N PHE A 231 7.56 -17.15 -33.71
CA PHE A 231 8.34 -16.10 -34.36
C PHE A 231 9.74 -16.03 -33.77
N SER A 232 10.72 -15.78 -34.64
CA SER A 232 12.13 -15.57 -34.34
C SER A 232 12.68 -14.33 -35.05
N PRO A 233 13.83 -13.79 -34.62
CA PRO A 233 14.47 -12.66 -35.32
C PRO A 233 14.63 -12.96 -36.82
N GLY A 234 14.24 -11.98 -37.65
CA GLY A 234 14.20 -12.09 -39.10
C GLY A 234 12.84 -12.40 -39.70
N ASP A 235 11.90 -12.95 -38.93
CA ASP A 235 10.53 -13.20 -39.40
C ASP A 235 9.78 -11.89 -39.67
N SER A 236 8.74 -11.96 -40.51
CA SER A 236 7.91 -10.82 -40.86
C SER A 236 6.43 -11.20 -40.88
N SER A 237 5.61 -10.47 -40.09
CA SER A 237 4.17 -10.69 -40.01
C SER A 237 3.48 -9.43 -39.45
N THR A 238 2.16 -9.34 -39.67
CA THR A 238 1.33 -8.32 -39.01
C THR A 238 1.30 -8.50 -37.50
N THR A 239 1.35 -9.71 -36.99
CA THR A 239 1.51 -10.05 -35.57
C THR A 239 2.74 -9.35 -34.98
N ILE A 240 3.86 -9.33 -35.68
CA ILE A 240 5.12 -8.68 -35.25
C ILE A 240 4.91 -7.17 -35.07
N ALA A 241 4.20 -6.49 -35.98
CA ALA A 241 3.89 -5.07 -35.84
C ALA A 241 2.97 -4.80 -34.62
N GLN A 242 1.99 -5.68 -34.36
CA GLN A 242 1.11 -5.59 -33.22
C GLN A 242 1.88 -5.81 -31.89
N VAL A 243 2.77 -6.80 -31.83
CA VAL A 243 3.68 -7.04 -30.70
C VAL A 243 4.54 -5.81 -30.43
N ARG A 244 5.15 -5.24 -31.47
CA ARG A 244 5.97 -4.01 -31.36
C ARG A 244 5.17 -2.87 -30.71
N LYS A 245 3.95 -2.63 -31.20
CA LYS A 245 3.05 -1.62 -30.64
C LYS A 245 2.71 -1.90 -29.18
N ARG A 246 2.43 -3.16 -28.85
CA ARG A 246 2.12 -3.58 -27.47
C ARG A 246 3.28 -3.34 -26.52
N LEU A 247 4.51 -3.70 -26.95
CA LEU A 247 5.74 -3.50 -26.18
C LEU A 247 6.14 -2.01 -26.08
N PHE A 248 5.77 -1.19 -27.05
CA PHE A 248 5.92 0.26 -26.96
C PHE A 248 4.99 0.84 -25.90
N VAL A 249 3.72 0.43 -25.86
CA VAL A 249 2.75 0.89 -24.86
C VAL A 249 3.18 0.50 -23.44
N SER A 250 3.75 -0.71 -23.26
CA SER A 250 4.27 -1.19 -21.97
C SER A 250 5.66 -0.68 -21.61
N GLY A 251 6.31 0.08 -22.50
CA GLY A 251 7.63 0.68 -22.24
C GLY A 251 8.82 -0.28 -22.43
N ASP A 252 8.60 -1.45 -23.01
CA ASP A 252 9.66 -2.44 -23.27
C ASP A 252 10.50 -2.07 -24.51
N ILE A 253 9.97 -1.24 -25.41
CA ILE A 253 10.68 -0.63 -26.54
C ILE A 253 10.45 0.87 -26.57
N ALA A 254 11.48 1.65 -26.90
CA ALA A 254 11.43 3.10 -26.81
C ALA A 254 10.60 3.76 -27.94
N THR A 255 10.53 3.11 -29.11
CA THR A 255 9.84 3.66 -30.29
C THR A 255 9.06 2.57 -31.02
N ASP A 256 7.87 2.93 -31.50
CA ASP A 256 7.10 2.07 -32.39
C ASP A 256 7.35 2.50 -33.85
N SER A 257 8.16 1.72 -34.56
CA SER A 257 8.44 1.98 -35.99
C SER A 257 7.32 1.49 -36.92
N GLY A 258 6.32 0.76 -36.41
CA GLY A 258 5.30 0.09 -37.21
C GLY A 258 5.84 -1.03 -38.09
N SER A 259 7.12 -1.39 -37.99
CA SER A 259 7.75 -2.46 -38.80
C SER A 259 7.13 -3.81 -38.51
N LYS A 260 6.87 -4.57 -39.58
CA LYS A 260 6.42 -5.97 -39.51
C LYS A 260 7.58 -6.96 -39.36
N VAL A 261 8.84 -6.47 -39.43
CA VAL A 261 10.04 -7.31 -39.32
C VAL A 261 10.43 -7.47 -37.86
N TYR A 262 10.75 -8.70 -37.47
CA TYR A 262 11.34 -8.99 -36.16
C TYR A 262 12.83 -8.63 -36.18
N ASP A 263 13.11 -7.33 -36.04
CA ASP A 263 14.45 -6.76 -36.03
C ASP A 263 15.12 -6.85 -34.66
N GLU A 264 16.37 -6.40 -34.54
CA GLU A 264 17.14 -6.44 -33.32
C GLU A 264 16.50 -5.60 -32.20
N ALA A 265 15.90 -4.44 -32.52
CA ALA A 265 15.24 -3.60 -31.51
C ALA A 265 14.03 -4.33 -30.89
N LEU A 266 13.27 -5.05 -31.69
CA LEU A 266 12.16 -5.85 -31.17
C LEU A 266 12.66 -7.06 -30.39
N LYS A 267 13.75 -7.68 -30.81
CA LYS A 267 14.37 -8.79 -30.08
C LYS A 267 14.74 -8.39 -28.66
N GLU A 268 15.42 -7.27 -28.48
CA GLU A 268 15.76 -6.74 -27.15
C GLU A 268 14.49 -6.46 -26.32
N ALA A 269 13.45 -5.87 -26.92
CA ALA A 269 12.19 -5.62 -26.25
C ALA A 269 11.47 -6.91 -25.80
N VAL A 270 11.50 -7.96 -26.62
CA VAL A 270 10.95 -9.27 -26.27
C VAL A 270 11.73 -9.93 -25.13
N LEU A 271 13.05 -9.82 -25.12
CA LEU A 271 13.88 -10.31 -24.02
C LEU A 271 13.55 -9.59 -22.71
N ASN A 272 13.41 -8.26 -22.74
CA ASN A 272 13.01 -7.46 -21.58
C ASN A 272 11.63 -7.87 -21.07
N TYR A 273 10.64 -7.97 -21.96
CA TYR A 273 9.29 -8.43 -21.61
C TYR A 273 9.31 -9.83 -20.97
N LYS A 274 10.00 -10.78 -21.58
CA LYS A 274 10.08 -12.16 -21.08
C LYS A 274 10.75 -12.24 -19.73
N THR A 275 11.87 -11.54 -19.53
CA THR A 275 12.59 -11.47 -18.25
C THR A 275 11.69 -10.88 -17.15
N ARG A 276 11.00 -9.78 -17.44
CA ARG A 276 10.10 -9.11 -16.50
C ARG A 276 8.91 -9.97 -16.10
N ASN A 277 8.43 -10.82 -17.01
CA ASN A 277 7.28 -11.69 -16.77
C ASN A 277 7.68 -13.14 -16.37
N GLY A 278 8.96 -13.40 -16.08
CA GLY A 278 9.42 -14.69 -15.59
C GLY A 278 9.47 -15.79 -16.63
N PHE A 279 9.46 -15.44 -17.92
CA PHE A 279 9.68 -16.39 -19.01
C PHE A 279 11.18 -16.64 -19.25
N ALA A 280 11.49 -17.75 -19.90
CA ALA A 280 12.85 -18.02 -20.36
C ALA A 280 13.34 -16.87 -21.26
N PRO A 281 14.55 -16.32 -21.03
CA PRO A 281 15.06 -15.15 -21.76
C PRO A 281 15.61 -15.57 -23.15
N ASP A 282 14.75 -16.07 -24.02
CA ASP A 282 15.03 -16.33 -25.41
C ASP A 282 14.23 -15.39 -26.33
N ALA A 283 14.66 -15.23 -27.56
CA ALA A 283 14.03 -14.34 -28.53
C ALA A 283 12.87 -15.00 -29.30
N ILE A 284 12.31 -16.09 -28.80
CA ILE A 284 11.23 -16.83 -29.48
C ILE A 284 9.88 -16.39 -28.92
N LEU A 285 8.98 -15.96 -29.79
CA LEU A 285 7.58 -15.70 -29.45
C LEU A 285 6.72 -16.91 -29.86
N ILE A 286 5.89 -17.36 -28.93
CA ILE A 286 4.91 -18.44 -29.16
C ILE A 286 3.50 -17.92 -28.83
N PRO A 287 2.42 -18.61 -29.28
CA PRO A 287 1.04 -18.19 -29.03
C PRO A 287 0.73 -17.88 -27.57
N LYS A 288 1.32 -18.63 -26.64
CA LYS A 288 1.16 -18.37 -25.20
C LYS A 288 1.63 -16.98 -24.79
N HIS A 289 2.77 -16.50 -25.30
CA HIS A 289 3.26 -15.15 -24.97
C HIS A 289 2.31 -14.08 -25.49
N ILE A 290 1.66 -14.31 -26.64
CA ILE A 290 0.66 -13.39 -27.18
C ILE A 290 -0.61 -13.41 -26.33
N ALA A 291 -1.06 -14.59 -25.91
CA ALA A 291 -2.20 -14.68 -24.98
C ALA A 291 -1.94 -13.91 -23.68
N ASP A 292 -0.74 -14.02 -23.11
CA ASP A 292 -0.34 -13.30 -21.90
C ASP A 292 -0.17 -11.78 -22.13
N MET A 293 0.15 -11.33 -23.37
CA MET A 293 0.17 -9.91 -23.74
C MET A 293 -1.24 -9.31 -23.90
N ASN A 294 -2.22 -10.14 -24.15
CA ASN A 294 -3.61 -9.73 -24.42
C ASN A 294 -4.48 -9.62 -23.14
N VAL A 295 -3.92 -9.95 -21.98
CA VAL A 295 -4.63 -9.89 -20.69
C VAL A 295 -4.66 -8.49 -20.05
#